data_02aa97cbbcf0609541130314da124039
#
_entry.id   02aa97cbbcf0609541130314da124039
#
_cell.length_a   1.000
_cell.length_b   1.000
_cell.length_c   1.000
_cell.angle_alpha   90.00
_cell.angle_beta   90.00
_cell.angle_gamma   90.00
#
_symmetry.space_group_name_H-M   'P 1'
#
loop_
_entity.id
_entity.type
_entity.pdbx_description
1 polymer ?
#
loop_
_entity_poly.entity_id
_entity_poly.type
_entity_poly.pdbx_seq_one_letter_code
_entity_poly.pdbx_strand_id
1 'polypeptide(L)'
;TKDVEAYRREDVGFLWQQTSRNLFPYLTALENVALPMMLTDLSSKERNDRARELLELMGMGHRMNYPPEKLSGGEQQRVAIGVALANHPPLLLADEPTGELDDTTAEEILDLFGTVNHDLGTTILIVTHDPDIAYKVGRVAMIIDGKMSTEIRRKVSFKGVTGEAESGVELEEFTLVDGAGRVQIPREYLD
;
A
#
# COMPACT_ATOMS: atom_id res chain seq x y z
N THR A 1 -7.72 19.30 -17.09
CA THR A 1 -7.27 20.11 -15.95
C THR A 1 -8.17 19.89 -14.76
N LYS A 2 -9.46 20.32 -14.70
CA LYS A 2 -10.35 20.03 -13.55
C LYS A 2 -10.52 18.52 -13.30
N ASP A 3 -10.64 17.72 -14.34
CA ASP A 3 -10.79 16.26 -14.25
C ASP A 3 -9.55 15.58 -13.63
N VAL A 4 -8.34 16.08 -13.92
CA VAL A 4 -7.09 15.52 -13.36
C VAL A 4 -6.94 15.87 -11.87
N GLU A 5 -7.36 17.06 -11.46
CA GLU A 5 -7.33 17.46 -10.04
C GLU A 5 -8.34 16.68 -9.21
N ALA A 6 -9.56 16.46 -9.73
CA ALA A 6 -10.58 15.64 -9.10
C ALA A 6 -10.09 14.18 -8.98
N TYR A 7 -9.56 13.61 -10.07
CA TYR A 7 -8.99 12.27 -10.09
C TYR A 7 -7.91 12.08 -9.01
N ARG A 8 -6.96 13.03 -8.91
CA ARG A 8 -5.89 12.96 -7.89
C ARG A 8 -6.40 13.11 -6.47
N ARG A 9 -7.50 13.82 -6.26
CA ARG A 9 -8.07 14.05 -4.94
C ARG A 9 -8.95 12.89 -4.47
N GLU A 10 -9.70 12.28 -5.40
CA GLU A 10 -10.80 11.37 -5.07
C GLU A 10 -10.49 9.92 -5.42
N ASP A 11 -9.75 9.67 -6.52
CA ASP A 11 -9.59 8.32 -7.05
C ASP A 11 -8.25 7.67 -6.69
N VAL A 12 -7.22 8.47 -6.32
CA VAL A 12 -5.88 7.94 -6.09
C VAL A 12 -5.27 8.49 -4.81
N GLY A 13 -4.96 7.60 -3.86
CA GLY A 13 -4.05 7.88 -2.76
C GLY A 13 -2.60 7.67 -3.22
N PHE A 14 -1.69 8.51 -2.75
CA PHE A 14 -0.28 8.41 -3.09
C PHE A 14 0.57 8.30 -1.81
N LEU A 15 1.43 7.28 -1.76
CA LEU A 15 2.40 7.09 -0.70
C LEU A 15 3.81 7.12 -1.30
N TRP A 16 4.54 8.18 -1.02
CA TRP A 16 5.90 8.38 -1.52
C TRP A 16 6.91 7.59 -0.69
N GLN A 17 7.99 7.13 -1.31
CA GLN A 17 9.10 6.42 -0.67
C GLN A 17 9.63 7.19 0.56
N GLN A 18 9.93 8.48 0.41
CA GLN A 18 10.38 9.32 1.52
C GLN A 18 9.20 9.76 2.37
N THR A 19 9.11 9.26 3.61
CA THR A 19 8.03 9.58 4.55
C THR A 19 7.89 11.10 4.79
N SER A 20 8.99 11.85 4.76
CA SER A 20 9.00 13.31 4.88
C SER A 20 8.25 14.06 3.77
N ARG A 21 8.00 13.41 2.63
CA ARG A 21 7.17 13.97 1.54
C ARG A 21 5.67 13.79 1.76
N ASN A 22 5.31 12.90 2.66
CA ASN A 22 3.91 12.58 2.95
C ASN A 22 3.36 13.38 4.12
N LEU A 23 4.21 13.97 4.96
CA LEU A 23 3.82 14.58 6.22
C LEU A 23 4.29 16.03 6.33
N PHE A 24 3.42 16.88 6.85
CA PHE A 24 3.78 18.24 7.23
C PHE A 24 4.35 18.23 8.65
N PRO A 25 5.61 18.67 8.85
CA PRO A 25 6.32 18.50 10.12
C PRO A 25 5.74 19.34 11.27
N TYR A 26 4.98 20.39 10.95
CA TYR A 26 4.39 21.30 11.95
C TYR A 26 2.98 20.87 12.40
N LEU A 27 2.40 19.88 11.75
CA LEU A 27 1.08 19.35 12.05
C LEU A 27 1.20 18.07 12.87
N THR A 28 0.25 17.85 13.77
CA THR A 28 0.09 16.57 14.48
C THR A 28 -0.29 15.46 13.50
N ALA A 29 -0.21 14.19 13.92
CA ALA A 29 -0.68 13.05 13.13
C ALA A 29 -2.14 13.23 12.69
N LEU A 30 -3.00 13.67 13.62
CA LEU A 30 -4.42 13.93 13.35
C LEU A 30 -4.61 15.01 12.29
N GLU A 31 -3.90 16.13 12.42
CA GLU A 31 -3.98 17.25 11.48
C GLU A 31 -3.44 16.87 10.11
N ASN A 32 -2.36 16.07 10.04
CA ASN A 32 -1.83 15.55 8.78
C ASN A 32 -2.88 14.71 8.04
N VAL A 33 -3.52 13.76 8.73
CA VAL A 33 -4.55 12.90 8.11
C VAL A 33 -5.81 13.69 7.74
N ALA A 34 -6.18 14.72 8.51
CA ALA A 34 -7.32 15.58 8.22
C ALA A 34 -7.09 16.54 7.04
N LEU A 35 -5.84 16.86 6.74
CA LEU A 35 -5.48 17.91 5.77
C LEU A 35 -6.01 17.67 4.35
N PRO A 36 -5.86 16.49 3.72
CA PRO A 36 -6.38 16.24 2.37
C PRO A 36 -7.89 16.45 2.25
N MET A 37 -8.62 16.18 3.32
CA MET A 37 -10.08 16.34 3.37
C MET A 37 -10.54 17.81 3.44
N MET A 38 -9.62 18.78 3.62
CA MET A 38 -9.98 20.21 3.58
C MET A 38 -10.42 20.68 2.18
N LEU A 39 -10.11 19.92 1.15
CA LEU A 39 -10.50 20.17 -0.23
C LEU A 39 -11.83 19.49 -0.62
N THR A 40 -12.54 18.91 0.35
CA THR A 40 -13.86 18.27 0.20
C THR A 40 -14.92 19.09 0.91
N ASP A 41 -16.19 18.72 0.71
CA ASP A 41 -17.34 19.38 1.34
C ASP A 41 -17.57 18.95 2.81
N LEU A 42 -16.69 18.13 3.39
CA LEU A 42 -16.80 17.65 4.76
C LEU A 42 -16.65 18.81 5.77
N SER A 43 -17.49 18.83 6.79
CA SER A 43 -17.33 19.72 7.93
C SER A 43 -16.05 19.41 8.72
N SER A 44 -15.57 20.37 9.53
CA SER A 44 -14.39 20.15 10.38
C SER A 44 -14.56 18.98 11.35
N LYS A 45 -15.79 18.73 11.81
CA LYS A 45 -16.09 17.60 12.69
C LYS A 45 -15.93 16.29 11.94
N GLU A 46 -16.57 16.15 10.78
CA GLU A 46 -16.49 14.94 9.94
C GLU A 46 -15.06 14.60 9.54
N ARG A 47 -14.27 15.61 9.15
CA ARG A 47 -12.83 15.42 8.84
C ARG A 47 -12.05 14.87 10.04
N ASN A 48 -12.26 15.47 11.22
CA ASN A 48 -11.58 15.02 12.43
C ASN A 48 -12.02 13.62 12.88
N ASP A 49 -13.32 13.31 12.80
CA ASP A 49 -13.84 12.00 13.14
C ASP A 49 -13.25 10.94 12.18
N ARG A 50 -13.26 11.21 10.87
CA ARG A 50 -12.63 10.34 9.87
C ARG A 50 -11.13 10.17 10.07
N ALA A 51 -10.40 11.25 10.38
CA ALA A 51 -8.97 11.18 10.65
C ALA A 51 -8.65 10.32 11.89
N ARG A 52 -9.50 10.38 12.93
CA ARG A 52 -9.37 9.51 14.11
C ARG A 52 -9.60 8.05 13.76
N GLU A 53 -10.66 7.74 13.03
CA GLU A 53 -10.96 6.37 12.57
C GLU A 53 -9.79 5.77 11.78
N LEU A 54 -9.21 6.54 10.87
CA LEU A 54 -8.04 6.09 10.10
C LEU A 54 -6.82 5.88 11.00
N LEU A 55 -6.54 6.79 11.93
CA LEU A 55 -5.42 6.61 12.85
C LEU A 55 -5.62 5.43 13.80
N GLU A 56 -6.84 5.14 14.23
CA GLU A 56 -7.15 3.93 15.00
C GLU A 56 -6.87 2.68 14.15
N LEU A 57 -7.33 2.65 12.91
CA LEU A 57 -7.06 1.55 11.97
C LEU A 57 -5.55 1.35 11.74
N MET A 58 -4.78 2.44 11.68
CA MET A 58 -3.31 2.41 11.58
C MET A 58 -2.61 2.01 12.88
N GLY A 59 -3.35 1.80 13.99
CA GLY A 59 -2.77 1.55 15.31
C GLY A 59 -2.14 2.79 15.96
N MET A 60 -2.47 3.99 15.45
CA MET A 60 -1.88 5.27 15.85
C MET A 60 -2.76 6.09 16.81
N GLY A 61 -3.83 5.51 17.35
CA GLY A 61 -4.77 6.17 18.26
C GLY A 61 -4.09 6.87 19.45
N HIS A 62 -3.06 6.23 20.01
CA HIS A 62 -2.29 6.75 21.15
C HIS A 62 -1.31 7.88 20.80
N ARG A 63 -1.08 8.15 19.50
CA ARG A 63 -0.12 9.13 18.97
C ARG A 63 -0.76 10.27 18.17
N MET A 64 -2.07 10.38 18.13
CA MET A 64 -2.81 11.36 17.30
C MET A 64 -2.33 12.80 17.44
N ASN A 65 -1.91 13.20 18.64
CA ASN A 65 -1.51 14.58 18.96
C ASN A 65 0.02 14.82 18.86
N TYR A 66 0.77 13.86 18.32
CA TYR A 66 2.21 13.97 18.16
C TYR A 66 2.58 14.47 16.76
N PRO A 67 3.51 15.43 16.64
CA PRO A 67 4.07 15.83 15.36
C PRO A 67 5.02 14.75 14.84
N PRO A 68 5.29 14.67 13.52
CA PRO A 68 6.15 13.65 12.90
C PRO A 68 7.52 13.50 13.57
N GLU A 69 8.15 14.58 13.99
CA GLU A 69 9.47 14.56 14.66
C GLU A 69 9.53 13.73 15.96
N LYS A 70 8.36 13.47 16.57
CA LYS A 70 8.21 12.68 17.81
C LYS A 70 7.73 11.25 17.55
N LEU A 71 7.67 10.85 16.28
CA LEU A 71 7.24 9.53 15.85
C LEU A 71 8.44 8.74 15.29
N SER A 72 8.48 7.44 15.53
CA SER A 72 9.41 6.54 14.86
C SER A 72 9.16 6.48 13.35
N GLY A 73 10.11 5.96 12.56
CA GLY A 73 9.95 5.81 11.11
C GLY A 73 8.69 4.99 10.74
N GLY A 74 8.46 3.87 11.40
CA GLY A 74 7.26 3.05 11.19
C GLY A 74 5.96 3.76 11.61
N GLU A 75 5.98 4.52 12.73
CA GLU A 75 4.84 5.35 13.14
C GLU A 75 4.55 6.46 12.12
N GLN A 76 5.58 7.13 11.59
CA GLN A 76 5.41 8.11 10.51
C GLN A 76 4.83 7.47 9.26
N GLN A 77 5.29 6.28 8.88
CA GLN A 77 4.77 5.54 7.72
C GLN A 77 3.29 5.20 7.90
N ARG A 78 2.88 4.75 9.09
CA ARG A 78 1.46 4.49 9.41
C ARG A 78 0.60 5.75 9.29
N VAL A 79 1.10 6.89 9.75
CA VAL A 79 0.41 8.19 9.57
C VAL A 79 0.33 8.56 8.09
N ALA A 80 1.41 8.37 7.32
CA ALA A 80 1.46 8.65 5.89
C ALA A 80 0.45 7.80 5.09
N ILE A 81 0.28 6.52 5.45
CA ILE A 81 -0.76 5.66 4.89
C ILE A 81 -2.15 6.24 5.21
N GLY A 82 -2.39 6.68 6.45
CA GLY A 82 -3.63 7.35 6.83
C GLY A 82 -3.92 8.62 6.02
N VAL A 83 -2.89 9.43 5.74
CA VAL A 83 -2.98 10.62 4.86
C VAL A 83 -3.40 10.22 3.44
N ALA A 84 -2.77 9.20 2.87
CA ALA A 84 -3.06 8.73 1.53
C ALA A 84 -4.48 8.15 1.39
N LEU A 85 -5.05 7.62 2.48
CA LEU A 85 -6.40 7.04 2.55
C LEU A 85 -7.50 8.02 2.97
N ALA A 86 -7.16 9.27 3.28
CA ALA A 86 -8.07 10.25 3.89
C ALA A 86 -9.37 10.45 3.07
N ASN A 87 -9.27 10.54 1.75
CA ASN A 87 -10.39 10.77 0.85
C ASN A 87 -11.06 9.48 0.31
N HIS A 88 -10.86 8.33 0.95
CA HIS A 88 -11.40 7.03 0.50
C HIS A 88 -11.06 6.65 -0.95
N PRO A 89 -9.81 6.76 -1.38
CA PRO A 89 -9.48 6.47 -2.75
C PRO A 89 -9.69 4.97 -3.05
N PRO A 90 -10.26 4.61 -4.22
CA PRO A 90 -10.35 3.22 -4.64
C PRO A 90 -8.99 2.60 -4.98
N LEU A 91 -7.96 3.42 -5.21
CA LEU A 91 -6.59 3.00 -5.53
C LEU A 91 -5.57 3.73 -4.64
N LEU A 92 -4.69 2.97 -4.00
CA LEU A 92 -3.49 3.47 -3.32
C LEU A 92 -2.25 3.07 -4.13
N LEU A 93 -1.46 4.05 -4.54
CA LEU A 93 -0.16 3.84 -5.17
C LEU A 93 0.93 4.03 -4.11
N ALA A 94 1.73 3.01 -3.86
CA ALA A 94 2.81 3.04 -2.89
C ALA A 94 4.16 2.80 -3.57
N ASP A 95 5.05 3.78 -3.46
CA ASP A 95 6.39 3.74 -4.04
C ASP A 95 7.39 3.40 -2.94
N GLU A 96 7.98 2.19 -3.00
CA GLU A 96 8.93 1.63 -2.02
C GLU A 96 8.49 1.84 -0.55
N PRO A 97 7.26 1.43 -0.16
CA PRO A 97 6.67 1.84 1.11
C PRO A 97 7.37 1.29 2.35
N THR A 98 8.28 0.34 2.19
CA THR A 98 9.03 -0.32 3.28
C THR A 98 10.53 -0.09 3.19
N GLY A 99 11.02 0.59 2.14
CA GLY A 99 12.45 0.68 1.84
C GLY A 99 13.32 1.44 2.87
N GLU A 100 12.73 2.21 3.78
CA GLU A 100 13.43 2.92 4.86
C GLU A 100 13.20 2.29 6.25
N LEU A 101 12.57 1.11 6.32
CA LEU A 101 12.17 0.44 7.56
C LEU A 101 13.04 -0.80 7.81
N ASP A 102 13.13 -1.21 9.07
CA ASP A 102 13.65 -2.51 9.43
C ASP A 102 12.67 -3.63 9.04
N ASP A 103 13.17 -4.87 8.91
CA ASP A 103 12.40 -6.01 8.42
C ASP A 103 11.10 -6.25 9.21
N THR A 104 11.16 -6.14 10.54
CA THR A 104 9.98 -6.35 11.40
C THR A 104 8.92 -5.29 11.15
N THR A 105 9.33 -4.03 11.10
CA THR A 105 8.43 -2.91 10.82
C THR A 105 7.89 -2.99 9.38
N ALA A 106 8.71 -3.41 8.42
CA ALA A 106 8.30 -3.62 7.03
C ALA A 106 7.19 -4.68 6.93
N GLU A 107 7.34 -5.82 7.63
CA GLU A 107 6.30 -6.84 7.70
C GLU A 107 4.99 -6.31 8.28
N GLU A 108 5.05 -5.56 9.38
CA GLU A 108 3.87 -4.93 9.98
C GLU A 108 3.15 -3.96 9.02
N ILE A 109 3.90 -3.22 8.18
CA ILE A 109 3.30 -2.33 7.16
C ILE A 109 2.62 -3.12 6.05
N LEU A 110 3.22 -4.26 5.62
CA LEU A 110 2.60 -5.12 4.61
C LEU A 110 1.31 -5.77 5.13
N ASP A 111 1.29 -6.22 6.38
CA ASP A 111 0.09 -6.75 7.03
C ASP A 111 -1.00 -5.67 7.16
N LEU A 112 -0.59 -4.44 7.46
CA LEU A 112 -1.51 -3.29 7.50
C LEU A 112 -2.12 -3.01 6.11
N PHE A 113 -1.36 -3.13 5.02
CA PHE A 113 -1.91 -3.03 3.67
C PHE A 113 -2.95 -4.12 3.38
N GLY A 114 -2.73 -5.35 3.88
CA GLY A 114 -3.73 -6.41 3.81
C GLY A 114 -5.04 -6.04 4.52
N THR A 115 -4.94 -5.46 5.72
CA THR A 115 -6.07 -4.96 6.50
C THR A 115 -6.80 -3.83 5.75
N VAL A 116 -6.07 -2.84 5.24
CA VAL A 116 -6.63 -1.72 4.46
C VAL A 116 -7.37 -2.23 3.21
N ASN A 117 -6.79 -3.16 2.47
CA ASN A 117 -7.45 -3.75 1.30
C ASN A 117 -8.75 -4.48 1.67
N HIS A 118 -8.73 -5.26 2.76
CA HIS A 118 -9.89 -6.02 3.21
C HIS A 118 -10.99 -5.11 3.78
N ASP A 119 -10.66 -4.18 4.68
CA ASP A 119 -11.62 -3.42 5.47
C ASP A 119 -12.15 -2.18 4.72
N LEU A 120 -11.32 -1.53 3.92
CA LEU A 120 -11.68 -0.34 3.16
C LEU A 120 -12.00 -0.64 1.68
N GLY A 121 -11.68 -1.84 1.17
CA GLY A 121 -11.86 -2.20 -0.23
C GLY A 121 -10.92 -1.46 -1.20
N THR A 122 -9.92 -0.74 -0.68
CA THR A 122 -8.94 0.00 -1.49
C THR A 122 -8.01 -0.97 -2.21
N THR A 123 -7.87 -0.86 -3.52
CA THR A 123 -6.84 -1.59 -4.27
C THR A 123 -5.48 -0.97 -3.99
N ILE A 124 -4.48 -1.78 -3.69
CA ILE A 124 -3.14 -1.30 -3.37
C ILE A 124 -2.17 -1.78 -4.45
N LEU A 125 -1.48 -0.83 -5.09
CA LEU A 125 -0.40 -1.09 -6.03
C LEU A 125 0.92 -0.65 -5.40
N ILE A 126 1.78 -1.61 -5.12
CA ILE A 126 3.12 -1.39 -4.57
C ILE A 126 4.15 -1.48 -5.69
N VAL A 127 5.01 -0.48 -5.81
CA VAL A 127 6.22 -0.54 -6.64
C VAL A 127 7.39 -0.77 -5.70
N THR A 128 8.16 -1.83 -5.93
CA THR A 128 9.30 -2.18 -5.09
C THR A 128 10.31 -3.05 -5.86
N HIS A 129 11.53 -3.06 -5.37
CA HIS A 129 12.58 -3.97 -5.82
C HIS A 129 12.82 -5.11 -4.81
N ASP A 130 12.05 -5.19 -3.74
CA ASP A 130 12.14 -6.23 -2.72
C ASP A 130 11.39 -7.49 -3.18
N PRO A 131 12.09 -8.61 -3.45
CA PRO A 131 11.46 -9.85 -3.91
C PRO A 131 10.61 -10.52 -2.82
N ASP A 132 10.87 -10.28 -1.54
CA ASP A 132 10.18 -10.94 -0.43
C ASP A 132 8.73 -10.48 -0.30
N ILE A 133 8.39 -9.32 -0.85
CA ILE A 133 7.01 -8.85 -0.94
C ILE A 133 6.12 -9.78 -1.76
N ALA A 134 6.69 -10.52 -2.73
CA ALA A 134 5.95 -11.49 -3.54
C ALA A 134 5.18 -12.53 -2.70
N TYR A 135 5.72 -12.90 -1.54
CA TYR A 135 5.08 -13.86 -0.63
C TYR A 135 3.97 -13.26 0.24
N LYS A 136 3.88 -11.95 0.30
CA LYS A 136 2.93 -11.21 1.16
C LYS A 136 1.72 -10.67 0.40
N VAL A 137 1.82 -10.53 -0.92
CA VAL A 137 0.76 -9.97 -1.77
C VAL A 137 0.06 -11.03 -2.61
N GLY A 138 -1.13 -10.71 -3.13
CA GLY A 138 -1.93 -11.66 -3.93
C GLY A 138 -1.44 -11.80 -5.37
N ARG A 139 -0.77 -10.79 -5.92
CA ARG A 139 -0.33 -10.73 -7.31
C ARG A 139 0.93 -9.88 -7.44
N VAL A 140 1.92 -10.37 -8.17
CA VAL A 140 3.14 -9.63 -8.51
C VAL A 140 3.29 -9.59 -10.03
N ALA A 141 3.66 -8.43 -10.57
CA ALA A 141 3.99 -8.26 -11.97
C ALA A 141 5.45 -7.78 -12.07
N MET A 142 6.29 -8.55 -12.73
CA MET A 142 7.68 -8.18 -12.97
C MET A 142 7.82 -7.33 -14.22
N ILE A 143 8.51 -6.19 -14.10
CA ILE A 143 8.79 -5.29 -15.21
C ILE A 143 10.28 -5.30 -15.49
N ILE A 144 10.66 -5.64 -16.73
CA ILE A 144 12.04 -5.63 -17.23
C ILE A 144 12.07 -4.73 -18.47
N ASP A 145 13.01 -3.77 -18.51
CA ASP A 145 13.15 -2.82 -19.63
C ASP A 145 11.84 -2.12 -20.03
N GLY A 146 11.02 -1.76 -19.04
CA GLY A 146 9.74 -1.06 -19.24
C GLY A 146 8.62 -1.95 -19.81
N LYS A 147 8.78 -3.27 -19.81
CA LYS A 147 7.76 -4.22 -20.26
C LYS A 147 7.46 -5.24 -19.18
N MET A 148 6.19 -5.62 -19.07
CA MET A 148 5.78 -6.73 -18.22
C MET A 148 6.35 -8.04 -18.77
N SER A 149 7.12 -8.75 -17.93
CA SER A 149 7.77 -10.01 -18.29
C SER A 149 7.03 -11.21 -17.71
N THR A 150 6.81 -11.19 -16.40
CA THR A 150 6.27 -12.32 -15.65
C THR A 150 5.19 -11.84 -14.70
N GLU A 151 4.21 -12.66 -14.44
CA GLU A 151 3.20 -12.45 -13.42
C GLU A 151 3.22 -13.64 -12.44
N ILE A 152 3.33 -13.35 -11.15
CA ILE A 152 3.24 -14.34 -10.08
C ILE A 152 1.91 -14.14 -9.35
N ARG A 153 1.14 -15.21 -9.21
CA ARG A 153 -0.12 -15.23 -8.45
C ARG A 153 -0.02 -16.18 -7.28
N ARG A 154 -0.50 -15.70 -6.15
CA ARG A 154 -0.63 -16.52 -4.94
C ARG A 154 -1.90 -17.35 -5.03
N LYS A 155 -1.76 -18.67 -4.99
CA LYS A 155 -2.88 -19.61 -4.92
C LYS A 155 -2.93 -20.21 -3.52
N VAL A 156 -4.04 -20.02 -2.84
CA VAL A 156 -4.31 -20.73 -1.60
C VAL A 156 -4.95 -22.06 -1.95
N SER A 157 -4.18 -23.15 -1.92
CA SER A 157 -4.75 -24.48 -2.12
C SER A 157 -5.28 -25.03 -0.81
N PHE A 158 -6.60 -25.14 -0.70
CA PHE A 158 -7.23 -25.96 0.33
C PHE A 158 -7.19 -27.43 -0.14
N LYS A 159 -6.23 -28.21 0.29
CA LYS A 159 -6.33 -29.69 0.17
C LYS A 159 -7.35 -30.17 1.19
N GLY A 160 -8.55 -30.44 0.69
CA GLY A 160 -9.68 -30.95 1.49
C GLY A 160 -9.59 -32.43 1.80
N VAL A 161 -10.20 -32.78 2.94
CA VAL A 161 -10.86 -34.05 3.30
C VAL A 161 -9.98 -35.19 3.85
N THR A 162 -8.78 -35.00 4.32
CA THR A 162 -8.18 -35.95 5.28
C THR A 162 -7.23 -35.24 6.23
N GLY A 163 -7.74 -34.74 7.32
CA GLY A 163 -7.17 -34.81 8.70
C GLY A 163 -5.90 -34.03 9.02
N GLU A 164 -5.18 -33.38 8.14
CA GLU A 164 -4.06 -32.47 8.45
C GLU A 164 -4.11 -31.30 7.50
N ALA A 165 -4.48 -30.12 8.03
CA ALA A 165 -4.56 -28.87 7.28
C ALA A 165 -3.15 -28.26 7.18
N GLU A 166 -2.35 -28.69 6.24
CA GLU A 166 -1.22 -27.88 5.76
C GLU A 166 -1.75 -26.84 4.77
N SER A 167 -1.91 -25.62 5.22
CA SER A 167 -2.15 -24.47 4.35
C SER A 167 -0.85 -24.14 3.61
N GLY A 168 -0.64 -24.76 2.45
CA GLY A 168 0.46 -24.45 1.56
C GLY A 168 0.12 -23.22 0.74
N VAL A 169 0.96 -22.19 0.78
CA VAL A 169 0.95 -21.10 -0.20
C VAL A 169 1.71 -21.60 -1.43
N GLU A 170 1.00 -21.76 -2.54
CA GLU A 170 1.59 -22.10 -3.82
C GLU A 170 1.66 -20.83 -4.68
N LEU A 171 2.84 -20.55 -5.22
CA LEU A 171 3.05 -19.44 -6.15
C LEU A 171 3.01 -20.01 -7.56
N GLU A 172 2.10 -19.52 -8.39
CA GLU A 172 2.04 -19.85 -9.81
C GLU A 172 2.70 -18.71 -10.60
N GLU A 173 3.74 -19.03 -11.37
CA GLU A 173 4.42 -18.07 -12.23
C GLU A 173 3.92 -18.20 -13.67
N PHE A 174 3.57 -17.08 -14.29
CA PHE A 174 3.09 -16.99 -15.65
C PHE A 174 3.99 -16.08 -16.48
N THR A 175 4.56 -16.60 -17.55
CA THR A 175 5.24 -15.76 -18.54
C THR A 175 4.20 -15.04 -19.40
N LEU A 176 4.33 -13.74 -19.56
CA LEU A 176 3.36 -12.91 -20.29
C LEU A 176 3.73 -12.85 -21.78
N VAL A 177 2.71 -13.04 -22.62
CA VAL A 177 2.80 -12.87 -24.07
C VAL A 177 2.19 -11.53 -24.44
N ASP A 178 2.92 -10.67 -25.16
CA ASP A 178 2.41 -9.37 -25.60
C ASP A 178 1.39 -9.51 -26.75
N GLY A 179 0.69 -8.42 -27.08
CA GLY A 179 -0.31 -8.40 -28.15
C GLY A 179 0.24 -8.74 -29.56
N ALA A 180 1.55 -8.82 -29.73
CA ALA A 180 2.22 -9.26 -30.96
C ALA A 180 2.73 -10.72 -30.87
N GLY A 181 2.37 -11.44 -29.81
CA GLY A 181 2.78 -12.83 -29.61
C GLY A 181 4.22 -13.02 -29.14
N ARG A 182 4.87 -11.99 -28.58
CA ARG A 182 6.26 -12.04 -28.12
C ARG A 182 6.31 -12.30 -26.63
N VAL A 183 7.29 -13.08 -26.19
CA VAL A 183 7.63 -13.39 -24.80
C VAL A 183 8.95 -12.73 -24.46
N GLN A 184 9.03 -12.10 -23.30
CA GLN A 184 10.30 -11.66 -22.73
C GLN A 184 10.77 -12.75 -21.76
N ILE A 185 11.84 -13.43 -22.12
CA ILE A 185 12.44 -14.48 -21.28
C ILE A 185 13.42 -13.79 -20.32
N PRO A 186 13.26 -13.93 -18.99
CA PRO A 186 14.23 -13.47 -18.02
C PRO A 186 15.62 -14.05 -18.30
N ARG A 187 16.68 -13.25 -18.05
CA ARG A 187 18.06 -13.66 -18.37
C ARG A 187 18.49 -14.93 -17.66
N GLU A 188 17.98 -15.17 -16.48
CA GLU A 188 18.24 -16.38 -15.67
C GLU A 188 17.80 -17.68 -16.33
N TYR A 189 16.92 -17.64 -17.34
CA TYR A 189 16.50 -18.81 -18.13
C TYR A 189 17.20 -18.91 -19.50
N LEU A 190 18.17 -18.03 -19.79
CA LEU A 190 18.89 -18.00 -21.07
C LEU A 190 20.32 -18.57 -21.02
N ASP A 191 20.81 -19.01 -19.82
CA ASP A 191 22.11 -19.61 -19.59
C ASP A 191 22.12 -21.15 -19.67
#